data_b84b339bd00166ae03ae53054044cea2
#
_entry.id   b84b339bd00166ae03ae53054044cea2
#
_cell.length_a   1.000
_cell.length_b   1.000
_cell.length_c   1.000
_cell.angle_alpha   90.00
_cell.angle_beta   90.00
_cell.angle_gamma   90.00
#
_symmetry.space_group_name_H-M   'P 1'
#
loop_
_entity.id
_entity.type
_entity.pdbx_description
1 polymer ?
#
loop_
_entity_poly.entity_id
_entity_poly.type
_entity_poly.pdbx_seq_one_letter_code
_entity_poly.pdbx_strand_id
1 'polypeptide(L)'
;MVRKIQEEIEQFLSSMPLSHEFSTKWFKTELSKQFKRSEDSYIPSDYCYNRTNKGIKYNNQPHYFLHIGRGKYRYVGKNYNFTGNVESNPRIKK
;
A
#
# COMPACT_ATOMS: atom_id res chain seq x y z
N MET A 1 -21.98 -9.11 -6.40
CA MET A 1 -21.13 -7.97 -6.73
C MET A 1 -19.69 -8.23 -6.31
N VAL A 2 -18.76 -7.96 -7.19
CA VAL A 2 -17.35 -8.18 -6.89
C VAL A 2 -16.78 -6.92 -6.25
N ARG A 3 -16.16 -7.09 -5.07
CA ARG A 3 -15.53 -5.98 -4.38
C ARG A 3 -14.17 -5.72 -4.97
N LYS A 4 -13.83 -4.46 -5.15
CA LYS A 4 -12.51 -4.11 -5.66
C LYS A 4 -11.47 -4.21 -4.56
N ILE A 5 -10.24 -4.54 -4.95
CA ILE A 5 -9.15 -4.66 -3.99
C ILE A 5 -8.96 -3.34 -3.24
N GLN A 6 -9.05 -2.22 -3.96
CA GLN A 6 -8.92 -0.91 -3.31
C GLN A 6 -9.95 -0.73 -2.20
N GLU A 7 -11.20 -1.14 -2.44
CA GLU A 7 -12.25 -1.02 -1.44
C GLU A 7 -11.96 -1.88 -0.23
N GLU A 8 -11.42 -3.07 -0.45
CA GLU A 8 -11.05 -3.95 0.66
C GLU A 8 -9.95 -3.33 1.50
N ILE A 9 -8.96 -2.75 0.84
CA ILE A 9 -7.87 -2.11 1.56
C ILE A 9 -8.40 -0.93 2.36
N GLU A 10 -9.28 -0.11 1.78
CA GLU A 10 -9.83 1.04 2.50
C GLU A 10 -10.64 0.60 3.71
N GLN A 11 -11.41 -0.47 3.58
CA GLN A 11 -12.15 -0.99 4.71
C GLN A 11 -11.22 -1.48 5.81
N PHE A 12 -10.16 -2.17 5.42
CA PHE A 12 -9.15 -2.63 6.38
C PHE A 12 -8.52 -1.45 7.11
N LEU A 13 -8.21 -0.37 6.39
CA LEU A 13 -7.55 0.78 6.99
C LEU A 13 -8.48 1.61 7.87
N SER A 14 -9.78 1.43 7.74
CA SER A 14 -10.73 2.27 8.47
C SER A 14 -10.57 2.14 9.98
N SER A 15 -10.02 1.02 10.46
CA SER A 15 -9.80 0.83 11.89
C SER A 15 -8.32 0.89 12.27
N MET A 16 -7.46 1.24 11.33
CA MET A 16 -6.03 1.32 11.60
C MET A 16 -5.67 2.73 12.05
N PRO A 17 -4.96 2.89 13.16
CA PRO A 17 -4.56 4.23 13.60
C PRO A 17 -3.50 4.82 12.68
N LEU A 18 -3.52 6.14 12.54
CA LEU A 18 -2.48 6.82 11.77
C LEU A 18 -1.13 6.58 12.44
N SER A 19 -0.09 6.55 11.62
CA SER A 19 1.29 6.30 12.04
C SER A 19 1.56 4.86 12.42
N HIS A 20 0.59 3.98 12.26
CA HIS A 20 0.83 2.55 12.51
C HIS A 20 1.81 2.02 11.48
N GLU A 21 2.82 1.30 11.94
CA GLU A 21 3.83 0.72 11.06
C GLU A 21 3.61 -0.78 10.94
N PHE A 22 3.86 -1.29 9.75
CA PHE A 22 3.61 -2.72 9.50
C PHE A 22 4.56 -3.23 8.42
N SER A 23 4.66 -4.55 8.33
CA SER A 23 5.46 -5.19 7.30
C SER A 23 4.60 -5.59 6.11
N THR A 24 5.25 -5.79 4.97
CA THR A 24 4.58 -6.32 3.78
C THR A 24 3.86 -7.63 4.11
N LYS A 25 4.55 -8.50 4.82
CA LYS A 25 3.99 -9.81 5.14
C LYS A 25 2.73 -9.69 5.99
N TRP A 26 2.78 -8.87 7.02
CA TRP A 26 1.61 -8.68 7.89
C TRP A 26 0.42 -8.15 7.11
N PHE A 27 0.66 -7.14 6.28
CA PHE A 27 -0.39 -6.50 5.49
C PHE A 27 -1.09 -7.53 4.58
N LYS A 28 -0.31 -8.30 3.84
CA LYS A 28 -0.86 -9.28 2.92
C LYS A 28 -1.60 -10.39 3.66
N THR A 29 -1.03 -10.86 4.75
CA THR A 29 -1.62 -11.95 5.50
C THR A 29 -2.96 -11.55 6.11
N GLU A 30 -3.01 -10.36 6.72
CA GLU A 30 -4.24 -9.92 7.37
C GLU A 30 -5.36 -9.67 6.37
N LEU A 31 -5.04 -9.05 5.24
CA LEU A 31 -6.04 -8.80 4.22
C LEU A 31 -6.52 -10.10 3.60
N SER A 32 -5.62 -11.02 3.34
CA SER A 32 -5.99 -12.31 2.78
C SER A 32 -6.93 -13.05 3.71
N LYS A 33 -6.67 -13.00 5.01
CA LYS A 33 -7.54 -13.66 5.99
C LYS A 33 -8.92 -13.01 6.04
N GLN A 34 -8.96 -11.69 5.99
CA GLN A 34 -10.23 -10.97 6.14
C GLN A 34 -11.12 -11.10 4.91
N PHE A 35 -10.53 -11.02 3.73
CA PHE A 35 -11.30 -10.97 2.49
C PHE A 35 -11.20 -12.24 1.65
N LYS A 36 -10.42 -13.20 2.08
CA LYS A 36 -10.31 -14.51 1.43
C LYS A 36 -9.84 -14.42 -0.01
N ARG A 37 -8.89 -13.55 -0.25
CA ARG A 37 -8.29 -13.35 -1.54
C ARG A 37 -6.80 -13.65 -1.42
N SER A 38 -6.17 -14.05 -2.52
CA SER A 38 -4.73 -14.35 -2.51
C SER A 38 -3.91 -13.20 -1.94
N GLU A 39 -2.89 -13.54 -1.16
CA GLU A 39 -1.98 -12.52 -0.61
C GLU A 39 -1.34 -11.68 -1.71
N ASP A 40 -1.13 -12.25 -2.88
CA ASP A 40 -0.52 -11.52 -3.98
C ASP A 40 -1.39 -10.39 -4.53
N SER A 41 -2.64 -10.35 -4.11
CA SER A 41 -3.54 -9.28 -4.52
C SER A 41 -3.30 -7.98 -3.76
N TYR A 42 -2.58 -8.03 -2.66
CA TYR A 42 -2.42 -6.87 -1.77
C TYR A 42 -0.96 -6.44 -1.75
N ILE A 43 -0.66 -5.40 -2.51
CA ILE A 43 0.72 -4.91 -2.65
C ILE A 43 0.79 -3.51 -2.05
N PRO A 44 1.32 -3.35 -0.84
CA PRO A 44 1.30 -2.04 -0.20
C PRO A 44 2.11 -0.98 -0.93
N SER A 45 3.16 -1.38 -1.64
CA SER A 45 3.95 -0.39 -2.37
C SER A 45 3.20 0.25 -3.53
N ASP A 46 2.07 -0.33 -3.96
CA ASP A 46 1.23 0.30 -4.98
C ASP A 46 0.50 1.52 -4.43
N TYR A 47 0.44 1.68 -3.12
CA TYR A 47 -0.35 2.71 -2.47
C TYR A 47 0.50 3.62 -1.60
N CYS A 48 1.75 3.81 -1.97
CA CYS A 48 2.67 4.66 -1.22
C CYS A 48 2.79 6.04 -1.85
N TYR A 49 3.02 7.03 -0.99
CA TYR A 49 3.31 8.38 -1.48
C TYR A 49 4.72 8.47 -2.06
N ASN A 50 5.65 7.70 -1.51
CA ASN A 50 7.06 7.84 -1.88
C ASN A 50 7.59 6.65 -2.67
N ARG A 51 6.71 5.77 -3.13
CA ARG A 51 7.17 4.61 -3.90
C ARG A 51 6.10 4.15 -4.86
N THR A 52 6.52 3.72 -6.05
CA THR A 52 5.60 3.20 -7.03
C THR A 52 6.25 1.98 -7.70
N ASN A 53 5.43 1.19 -8.38
CA ASN A 53 5.90 -0.01 -9.08
C ASN A 53 5.69 0.15 -10.57
N LYS A 54 6.46 -0.59 -11.33
CA LYS A 54 6.32 -0.59 -12.78
C LYS A 54 4.91 -1.02 -13.15
N GLY A 55 4.31 -0.29 -14.07
CA GLY A 55 2.95 -0.58 -14.52
C GLY A 55 1.87 0.15 -13.75
N ILE A 56 2.23 0.81 -12.67
CA ILE A 56 1.28 1.57 -11.85
C ILE A 56 1.41 3.04 -12.21
N LYS A 57 0.29 3.68 -12.50
CA LYS A 57 0.28 5.11 -12.76
C LYS A 57 0.11 5.84 -11.44
N TYR A 58 1.18 6.42 -10.98
CA TYR A 58 1.22 7.04 -9.66
C TYR A 58 0.06 8.03 -9.44
N ASN A 59 -0.19 8.90 -10.41
CA ASN A 59 -1.19 9.95 -10.24
C ASN A 59 -2.62 9.43 -10.23
N ASN A 60 -2.83 8.21 -10.71
CA ASN A 60 -4.17 7.62 -10.75
C ASN A 60 -4.42 6.65 -9.60
N GLN A 61 -3.47 6.52 -8.70
CA GLN A 61 -3.53 5.54 -7.64
C GLN A 61 -3.76 6.25 -6.31
N PRO A 62 -4.64 5.75 -5.46
CA PRO A 62 -4.75 6.33 -4.12
C PRO A 62 -3.50 6.00 -3.31
N HIS A 63 -3.15 6.88 -2.40
CA HIS A 63 -1.95 6.71 -1.59
C HIS A 63 -2.33 6.74 -0.12
N TYR A 64 -1.82 5.77 0.64
CA TYR A 64 -2.13 5.66 2.05
C TYR A 64 -0.88 5.53 2.91
N PHE A 65 0.24 5.13 2.32
CA PHE A 65 1.40 4.69 3.08
C PHE A 65 2.66 5.44 2.71
N LEU A 66 3.63 5.41 3.64
CA LEU A 66 5.01 5.77 3.34
C LEU A 66 5.84 4.51 3.44
N HIS A 67 6.73 4.31 2.49
CA HIS A 67 7.71 3.23 2.55
C HIS A 67 8.85 3.73 3.44
N ILE A 68 9.05 3.09 4.59
CA ILE A 68 10.00 3.58 5.58
C ILE A 68 11.23 2.68 5.74
N GLY A 69 11.24 1.56 5.05
CA GLY A 69 12.37 0.65 5.09
C GLY A 69 12.03 -0.55 4.25
N ARG A 70 12.97 -1.46 4.12
CA ARG A 70 12.76 -2.64 3.30
C ARG A 70 11.62 -3.47 3.86
N GLY A 71 10.54 -3.59 3.10
CA GLY A 71 9.38 -4.34 3.51
C GLY A 71 8.60 -3.73 4.66
N LYS A 72 8.80 -2.44 4.93
CA LYS A 72 8.12 -1.77 6.05
C LYS A 72 7.43 -0.50 5.58
N TYR A 73 6.26 -0.25 6.15
CA TYR A 73 5.42 0.87 5.75
C TYR A 73 4.79 1.51 6.96
N ARG A 74 4.40 2.79 6.79
CA ARG A 74 3.66 3.53 7.81
C ARG A 74 2.36 4.02 7.18
N TYR A 75 1.25 3.87 7.90
CA TYR A 75 -0.04 4.35 7.44
C TYR A 75 -0.17 5.84 7.75
N VAL A 76 -0.35 6.67 6.73
CA VAL A 76 -0.46 8.11 6.91
C VAL A 76 -1.77 8.67 6.36
N GLY A 77 -2.57 7.86 5.69
CA GLY A 77 -3.88 8.26 5.23
C GLY A 77 -3.86 8.98 3.89
N LYS A 78 -5.06 9.26 3.37
CA LYS A 78 -5.21 9.85 2.05
C LYS A 78 -4.92 11.35 2.01
N ASN A 79 -4.96 12.01 3.15
CA ASN A 79 -4.77 13.45 3.21
C ASN A 79 -3.37 13.87 3.64
N TYR A 80 -2.44 12.94 3.59
CA TYR A 80 -1.07 13.22 3.97
C TYR A 80 -0.43 14.20 2.97
N ASN A 81 0.23 15.21 3.49
CA ASN A 81 0.86 16.24 2.64
C ASN A 81 2.30 15.83 2.35
N PHE A 82 2.46 14.99 1.34
CA PHE A 82 3.78 14.48 0.98
C PHE A 82 4.55 15.46 0.10
N THR A 83 5.78 15.74 0.47
CA THR A 83 6.73 16.49 -0.36
C THR A 83 8.00 15.66 -0.42
N GLY A 84 8.48 15.40 -1.60
CA GLY A 84 9.69 14.60 -1.75
C GLY A 84 9.65 13.82 -3.04
N ASN A 85 10.59 12.92 -3.18
CA ASN A 85 10.73 12.14 -4.39
C ASN A 85 9.96 10.83 -4.30
N VAL A 86 9.39 10.41 -5.43
CA VAL A 86 8.75 9.11 -5.55
C VAL A 86 9.77 8.15 -6.14
N GLU A 87 10.01 7.08 -5.42
CA GLU A 87 10.99 6.09 -5.80
C GLU A 87 10.32 4.97 -6.58
N SER A 88 10.82 4.66 -7.77
CA SER A 88 10.30 3.54 -8.53
C SER A 88 10.92 2.25 -8.03
N ASN A 89 10.21 1.15 -8.18
CA ASN A 89 10.72 -0.14 -7.79
C ASN A 89 11.95 -0.47 -8.62
N PRO A 90 13.13 -0.57 -8.00
CA PRO A 90 14.38 -0.69 -8.76
C PRO A 90 14.66 -2.08 -9.32
N ARG A 91 13.99 -3.09 -8.87
CA ARG A 91 14.35 -4.42 -9.31
C ARG A 91 14.06 -4.68 -10.77
N ILE A 92 13.47 -3.71 -11.41
CA ILE A 92 13.20 -3.83 -12.82
C ILE A 92 14.45 -3.76 -13.65
N LYS A 93 15.44 -3.24 -13.20
CA LYS A 93 16.56 -3.07 -14.01
C LYS A 93 17.47 -4.10 -14.01
N LYS A 94 17.67 -4.09 -14.50
CA LYS A 94 18.49 -4.87 -14.66
C LYS A 94 18.85 -5.31 -14.88
#